data_c8b3e9cb85053963a5efe0d623737fdc
#
_entry.id   c8b3e9cb85053963a5efe0d623737fdc
#
_cell.length_a   1.000
_cell.length_b   1.000
_cell.length_c   1.000
_cell.angle_alpha   90.00
_cell.angle_beta   90.00
_cell.angle_gamma   90.00
#
_symmetry.space_group_name_H-M   'P 1'
#
loop_
_entity.id
_entity.type
_entity.pdbx_description
1 polymer ?
#
loop_
_entity_poly.entity_id
_entity_poly.type
_entity_poly.pdbx_seq_one_letter_code
_entity_poly.pdbx_strand_id
1 'polypeptide(L)'
;TKSFESLLEAFYQFAEYQGYEIIFYQISDQYMPLYHNFGNQFFKLGEEAIIDLTTFTTSGKKRRGFRATLNKFDDLNINFEIIEPPFTQDFFDELKFVSDKWLDGRSEMHFSVGQFTQTYLSKAPIGVMRDHSGKMIAFCSLMPTYSNNAISVDLIRWLPELDLPLMDGLYLHM
;
A
#
# COMPACT_ATOMS: atom_id res chain seq x y z
N THR A 1 -4.46 -27.52 -7.70
CA THR A 1 -3.04 -27.85 -7.96
C THR A 1 -2.79 -28.24 -9.41
N LYS A 2 -3.47 -29.28 -9.97
CA LYS A 2 -3.25 -29.66 -11.39
C LYS A 2 -3.50 -28.54 -12.38
N SER A 3 -4.52 -27.72 -12.17
CA SER A 3 -4.81 -26.55 -13.03
C SER A 3 -3.73 -25.45 -12.94
N PHE A 4 -3.11 -25.28 -11.77
CA PHE A 4 -2.05 -24.30 -11.58
C PHE A 4 -0.74 -24.77 -12.22
N GLU A 5 -0.41 -26.04 -12.12
CA GLU A 5 0.75 -26.65 -12.80
C GLU A 5 0.64 -26.49 -14.32
N SER A 6 -0.49 -26.87 -14.91
CA SER A 6 -0.73 -26.72 -16.35
C SER A 6 -0.70 -25.24 -16.79
N LEU A 7 -1.14 -24.33 -15.93
CA LEU A 7 -1.05 -22.89 -16.22
C LEU A 7 0.42 -22.41 -16.23
N LEU A 8 1.22 -22.89 -15.27
CA LEU A 8 2.65 -22.56 -15.25
C LEU A 8 3.36 -23.13 -16.47
N GLU A 9 3.09 -24.38 -16.87
CA GLU A 9 3.64 -24.97 -18.08
C GLU A 9 3.33 -24.12 -19.31
N ALA A 10 2.07 -23.74 -19.49
CA ALA A 10 1.64 -22.90 -20.61
C ALA A 10 2.32 -21.50 -20.56
N PHE A 11 2.50 -20.94 -19.37
CA PHE A 11 3.16 -19.65 -19.19
C PHE A 11 4.66 -19.72 -19.53
N TYR A 12 5.35 -20.79 -19.13
CA TYR A 12 6.75 -21.00 -19.50
C TYR A 12 6.91 -21.17 -21.01
N GLN A 13 6.05 -21.97 -21.66
CA GLN A 13 6.06 -22.11 -23.13
C GLN A 13 5.81 -20.79 -23.85
N PHE A 14 4.88 -19.98 -23.34
CA PHE A 14 4.63 -18.64 -23.87
C PHE A 14 5.86 -17.72 -23.76
N ALA A 15 6.47 -17.70 -22.56
CA ALA A 15 7.64 -16.87 -22.33
C ALA A 15 8.83 -17.29 -23.20
N GLU A 16 9.07 -18.59 -23.33
CA GLU A 16 10.11 -19.15 -24.21
C GLU A 16 9.86 -18.74 -25.67
N TYR A 17 8.62 -18.89 -26.15
CA TYR A 17 8.25 -18.47 -27.50
C TYR A 17 8.49 -16.97 -27.75
N GLN A 18 8.29 -16.13 -26.73
CA GLN A 18 8.52 -14.67 -26.82
C GLN A 18 9.98 -14.28 -26.54
N GLY A 19 10.83 -15.21 -26.11
CA GLY A 19 12.20 -14.91 -25.69
C GLY A 19 12.30 -14.12 -24.38
N TYR A 20 11.34 -14.29 -23.46
CA TYR A 20 11.30 -13.62 -22.17
C TYR A 20 11.94 -14.47 -21.08
N GLU A 21 12.69 -13.81 -20.19
CA GLU A 21 13.04 -14.37 -18.89
C GLU A 21 11.92 -14.14 -17.88
N ILE A 22 11.63 -15.16 -17.07
CA ILE A 22 10.54 -15.12 -16.09
C ILE A 22 11.09 -14.82 -14.69
N ILE A 23 10.51 -13.84 -14.03
CA ILE A 23 10.72 -13.57 -12.61
C ILE A 23 9.36 -13.57 -11.91
N PHE A 24 9.22 -14.40 -10.86
CA PHE A 24 8.05 -14.37 -10.00
C PHE A 24 8.37 -13.57 -8.73
N TYR A 25 7.47 -12.66 -8.38
CA TYR A 25 7.60 -11.78 -7.24
C TYR A 25 6.46 -12.00 -6.24
N GLN A 26 6.76 -12.00 -4.94
CA GLN A 26 5.78 -12.21 -3.86
C GLN A 26 4.97 -13.51 -4.01
N ILE A 27 5.64 -14.62 -4.32
CA ILE A 27 4.98 -15.92 -4.42
C ILE A 27 4.60 -16.45 -3.03
N SER A 28 3.48 -17.17 -2.96
CA SER A 28 3.09 -17.89 -1.75
C SER A 28 3.98 -19.11 -1.53
N ASP A 29 4.40 -19.31 -0.27
CA ASP A 29 5.24 -20.43 0.17
C ASP A 29 4.63 -21.80 -0.15
N GLN A 30 3.31 -21.94 -0.10
CA GLN A 30 2.59 -23.17 -0.44
C GLN A 30 2.86 -23.66 -1.88
N TYR A 31 3.24 -22.77 -2.80
CA TYR A 31 3.53 -23.09 -4.19
C TYR A 31 5.03 -23.15 -4.52
N MET A 32 5.91 -22.86 -3.57
CA MET A 32 7.35 -22.93 -3.80
C MET A 32 7.83 -24.28 -4.36
N PRO A 33 7.35 -25.46 -3.88
CA PRO A 33 7.74 -26.73 -4.46
C PRO A 33 7.41 -26.84 -5.95
N LEU A 34 6.27 -26.29 -6.36
CA LEU A 34 5.86 -26.31 -7.77
C LEU A 34 6.79 -25.44 -8.62
N TYR A 35 7.06 -24.20 -8.19
CA TYR A 35 8.02 -23.34 -8.90
C TYR A 35 9.42 -23.94 -8.97
N HIS A 36 9.84 -24.65 -7.91
CA HIS A 36 11.14 -25.35 -7.89
C HIS A 36 11.22 -26.43 -8.97
N ASN A 37 10.15 -27.16 -9.25
CA ASN A 37 10.09 -28.18 -10.29
C ASN A 37 10.33 -27.61 -11.70
N PHE A 38 10.07 -26.30 -11.89
CA PHE A 38 10.37 -25.55 -13.12
C PHE A 38 11.78 -24.91 -13.11
N GLY A 39 12.62 -25.25 -12.14
CA GLY A 39 14.02 -24.78 -12.08
C GLY A 39 14.21 -23.42 -11.43
N ASN A 40 13.18 -22.84 -10.81
CA ASN A 40 13.32 -21.54 -10.14
C ASN A 40 14.16 -21.65 -8.87
N GLN A 41 14.98 -20.62 -8.64
CA GLN A 41 15.69 -20.38 -7.40
C GLN A 41 14.97 -19.29 -6.60
N PHE A 42 15.06 -19.39 -5.26
CA PHE A 42 14.36 -18.46 -4.37
C PHE A 42 15.33 -17.68 -3.51
N PHE A 43 14.99 -16.44 -3.25
CA PHE A 43 15.62 -15.65 -2.22
C PHE A 43 14.60 -14.78 -1.50
N LYS A 44 14.80 -14.59 -0.21
CA LYS A 44 13.90 -13.78 0.62
C LYS A 44 14.20 -12.31 0.42
N LEU A 45 13.23 -11.55 -0.09
CA LEU A 45 13.35 -10.10 -0.25
C LEU A 45 12.97 -9.31 1.01
N GLY A 46 12.02 -9.83 1.78
CA GLY A 46 11.50 -9.13 2.94
C GLY A 46 10.45 -9.93 3.70
N GLU A 47 9.75 -9.24 4.57
CA GLU A 47 8.62 -9.76 5.36
C GLU A 47 7.36 -8.97 4.98
N GLU A 48 6.23 -9.65 4.90
CA GLU A 48 4.93 -9.03 4.80
C GLU A 48 4.30 -8.93 6.19
N ALA A 49 3.93 -7.72 6.61
CA ALA A 49 3.24 -7.51 7.87
C ALA A 49 1.72 -7.61 7.67
N ILE A 50 1.10 -8.58 8.33
CA ILE A 50 -0.35 -8.77 8.32
C ILE A 50 -0.89 -8.40 9.70
N ILE A 51 -1.89 -7.51 9.75
CA ILE A 51 -2.55 -7.08 10.98
C ILE A 51 -3.97 -7.62 10.96
N ASP A 52 -4.29 -8.45 11.95
CA ASP A 52 -5.65 -8.92 12.19
C ASP A 52 -6.46 -7.81 12.88
N LEU A 53 -7.30 -7.12 12.11
CA LEU A 53 -8.11 -6.00 12.60
C LEU A 53 -9.20 -6.44 13.60
N THR A 54 -9.57 -7.72 13.63
CA THR A 54 -10.56 -8.23 14.59
C THR A 54 -10.02 -8.30 16.01
N THR A 55 -8.71 -8.41 16.17
CA THR A 55 -8.01 -8.51 17.45
C THR A 55 -7.14 -7.29 17.75
N PHE A 56 -6.94 -6.39 16.79
CA PHE A 56 -6.13 -5.20 16.96
C PHE A 56 -6.72 -4.26 18.01
N THR A 57 -5.88 -3.75 18.90
CA THR A 57 -6.27 -2.78 19.92
C THR A 57 -5.12 -1.83 20.24
N THR A 58 -5.44 -0.61 20.59
CA THR A 58 -4.48 0.38 21.10
C THR A 58 -4.28 0.29 22.62
N SER A 59 -4.95 -0.65 23.31
CA SER A 59 -4.86 -0.84 24.75
C SER A 59 -3.52 -1.43 25.20
N GLY A 60 -3.18 -1.23 26.46
CA GLY A 60 -2.01 -1.81 27.12
C GLY A 60 -0.73 -0.98 27.01
N LYS A 61 0.28 -1.37 27.82
CA LYS A 61 1.54 -0.61 27.99
C LYS A 61 2.35 -0.52 26.69
N LYS A 62 2.41 -1.61 25.93
CA LYS A 62 3.16 -1.69 24.66
C LYS A 62 2.60 -0.77 23.55
N ARG A 63 1.33 -0.39 23.65
CA ARG A 63 0.61 0.45 22.68
C ARG A 63 0.50 1.93 23.09
N ARG A 64 1.28 2.34 24.11
CA ARG A 64 1.27 3.74 24.60
C ARG A 64 1.62 4.74 23.51
N GLY A 65 2.58 4.41 22.63
CA GLY A 65 2.96 5.26 21.50
C GLY A 65 1.78 5.54 20.56
N PHE A 66 1.03 4.51 20.20
CA PHE A 66 -0.15 4.64 19.33
C PHE A 66 -1.21 5.59 19.92
N ARG A 67 -1.50 5.45 21.22
CA ARG A 67 -2.43 6.36 21.90
C ARG A 67 -1.90 7.79 21.97
N ALA A 68 -0.58 7.97 22.15
CA ALA A 68 0.02 9.30 22.15
C ALA A 68 -0.11 9.97 20.75
N THR A 69 0.06 9.20 19.67
CA THR A 69 -0.18 9.67 18.30
C THR A 69 -1.64 10.09 18.09
N LEU A 70 -2.59 9.24 18.47
CA LEU A 70 -4.02 9.55 18.34
C LEU A 70 -4.41 10.80 19.13
N ASN A 71 -4.03 10.88 20.41
CA ASN A 71 -4.31 12.05 21.23
C ASN A 71 -3.69 13.34 20.66
N LYS A 72 -2.45 13.26 20.10
CA LYS A 72 -1.80 14.42 19.47
C LYS A 72 -2.61 14.91 18.25
N PHE A 73 -3.19 14.00 17.49
CA PHE A 73 -4.00 14.35 16.33
C PHE A 73 -5.36 14.92 16.73
N ASP A 74 -5.99 14.36 17.76
CA ASP A 74 -7.21 14.92 18.33
C ASP A 74 -6.97 16.35 18.84
N ASP A 75 -5.88 16.57 19.59
CA ASP A 75 -5.50 17.91 20.13
C ASP A 75 -5.23 18.95 19.02
N LEU A 76 -4.72 18.48 17.86
CA LEU A 76 -4.43 19.33 16.70
C LEU A 76 -5.63 19.44 15.75
N ASN A 77 -6.75 18.80 16.04
CA ASN A 77 -7.92 18.70 15.17
C ASN A 77 -7.55 18.19 13.76
N ILE A 78 -6.69 17.16 13.69
CA ILE A 78 -6.39 16.46 12.45
C ILE A 78 -7.47 15.40 12.23
N ASN A 79 -8.14 15.48 11.09
CA ASN A 79 -9.23 14.56 10.73
C ASN A 79 -8.73 13.54 9.70
N PHE A 80 -9.25 12.31 9.82
CA PHE A 80 -9.07 11.25 8.82
C PHE A 80 -10.40 10.92 8.17
N GLU A 81 -10.38 10.75 6.85
CA GLU A 81 -11.55 10.32 6.08
C GLU A 81 -11.13 9.37 4.95
N ILE A 82 -12.03 8.50 4.53
CA ILE A 82 -11.86 7.63 3.36
C ILE A 82 -12.73 8.19 2.25
N ILE A 83 -12.13 8.50 1.12
CA ILE A 83 -12.80 9.06 -0.05
C ILE A 83 -12.87 8.00 -1.15
N GLU A 84 -14.07 7.71 -1.61
CA GLU A 84 -14.34 6.76 -2.68
C GLU A 84 -14.27 7.42 -4.06
N PRO A 85 -13.80 6.69 -5.10
CA PRO A 85 -13.89 7.20 -6.46
C PRO A 85 -15.36 7.30 -6.94
N PRO A 86 -15.69 8.16 -7.91
CA PRO A 86 -14.79 8.96 -8.73
C PRO A 86 -14.31 10.24 -8.04
N PHE A 87 -13.05 10.60 -8.28
CA PHE A 87 -12.43 11.78 -7.70
C PHE A 87 -12.50 12.99 -8.65
N THR A 88 -12.57 14.19 -8.08
CA THR A 88 -12.48 15.46 -8.83
C THR A 88 -11.04 15.81 -9.20
N GLN A 89 -10.88 16.69 -10.17
CA GLN A 89 -9.54 17.20 -10.53
C GLN A 89 -8.88 17.94 -9.35
N ASP A 90 -9.64 18.76 -8.63
CA ASP A 90 -9.14 19.48 -7.47
C ASP A 90 -8.59 18.53 -6.40
N PHE A 91 -9.26 17.39 -6.18
CA PHE A 91 -8.77 16.36 -5.26
C PHE A 91 -7.45 15.73 -5.75
N PHE A 92 -7.32 15.46 -7.05
CA PHE A 92 -6.06 14.97 -7.60
C PHE A 92 -4.94 16.00 -7.50
N ASP A 93 -5.23 17.27 -7.62
CA ASP A 93 -4.26 18.34 -7.47
C ASP A 93 -3.76 18.44 -6.02
N GLU A 94 -4.65 18.25 -5.01
CA GLU A 94 -4.25 18.15 -3.60
C GLU A 94 -3.34 16.92 -3.36
N LEU A 95 -3.73 15.74 -3.86
CA LEU A 95 -2.91 14.52 -3.76
C LEU A 95 -1.53 14.72 -4.39
N LYS A 96 -1.51 15.34 -5.58
CA LYS A 96 -0.28 15.63 -6.31
C LYS A 96 0.63 16.57 -5.52
N PHE A 97 0.07 17.61 -4.92
CA PHE A 97 0.84 18.54 -4.09
C PHE A 97 1.54 17.80 -2.93
N VAL A 98 0.82 16.94 -2.20
CA VAL A 98 1.40 16.16 -1.10
C VAL A 98 2.47 15.19 -1.62
N SER A 99 2.19 14.53 -2.74
CA SER A 99 3.12 13.58 -3.35
C SER A 99 4.41 14.23 -3.83
N ASP A 100 4.32 15.38 -4.52
CA ASP A 100 5.49 16.12 -5.00
C ASP A 100 6.36 16.60 -3.83
N LYS A 101 5.74 17.07 -2.75
CA LYS A 101 6.45 17.46 -1.51
C LYS A 101 7.15 16.27 -0.85
N TRP A 102 6.48 15.11 -0.81
CA TRP A 102 7.07 13.90 -0.25
C TRP A 102 8.26 13.40 -1.08
N LEU A 103 8.15 13.46 -2.41
CA LEU A 103 9.22 13.05 -3.32
C LEU A 103 10.44 13.97 -3.24
N ASP A 104 10.24 15.26 -2.99
CA ASP A 104 11.32 16.26 -2.88
C ASP A 104 12.32 16.18 -4.04
N GLY A 105 11.79 16.13 -5.26
CA GLY A 105 12.57 16.02 -6.51
C GLY A 105 13.14 14.62 -6.82
N ARG A 106 12.91 13.62 -5.97
CA ARG A 106 13.29 12.23 -6.26
C ARG A 106 12.35 11.62 -7.30
N SER A 107 12.88 10.69 -8.09
CA SER A 107 12.06 9.89 -9.00
C SER A 107 11.25 8.87 -8.24
N GLU A 108 10.04 8.60 -8.71
CA GLU A 108 9.24 7.49 -8.19
C GLU A 108 9.88 6.12 -8.52
N MET A 109 9.73 5.20 -7.58
CA MET A 109 10.10 3.81 -7.77
C MET A 109 8.84 3.03 -8.19
N HIS A 110 8.92 2.28 -9.29
CA HIS A 110 7.73 1.68 -9.92
C HIS A 110 7.67 0.15 -9.84
N PHE A 111 8.69 -0.51 -9.33
CA PHE A 111 8.79 -1.97 -9.48
C PHE A 111 7.82 -2.74 -8.57
N SER A 112 7.77 -2.40 -7.29
CA SER A 112 7.02 -3.16 -6.27
C SER A 112 5.92 -2.38 -5.59
N VAL A 113 5.77 -1.12 -5.92
CA VAL A 113 4.75 -0.20 -5.39
C VAL A 113 4.04 0.49 -6.56
N GLY A 114 2.82 0.95 -6.33
CA GLY A 114 2.08 1.74 -7.30
C GLY A 114 2.77 3.05 -7.61
N GLN A 115 2.37 3.63 -8.72
CA GLN A 115 2.84 4.95 -9.14
C GLN A 115 1.73 5.99 -9.00
N PHE A 116 2.13 7.24 -8.81
CA PHE A 116 1.18 8.34 -8.74
C PHE A 116 0.65 8.68 -10.14
N THR A 117 -0.43 8.03 -10.54
CA THR A 117 -1.20 8.38 -11.76
C THR A 117 -2.69 8.42 -11.45
N GLN A 118 -3.43 9.31 -12.11
CA GLN A 118 -4.88 9.38 -11.94
C GLN A 118 -5.56 8.04 -12.26
N THR A 119 -5.15 7.38 -13.35
CA THR A 119 -5.70 6.09 -13.76
C THR A 119 -5.50 5.01 -12.71
N TYR A 120 -4.38 5.00 -12.00
CA TYR A 120 -4.09 4.03 -10.95
C TYR A 120 -4.88 4.37 -9.67
N LEU A 121 -4.78 5.59 -9.19
CA LEU A 121 -5.43 6.04 -7.96
C LEU A 121 -6.95 5.98 -8.02
N SER A 122 -7.55 6.20 -9.21
CA SER A 122 -9.01 6.13 -9.39
C SER A 122 -9.63 4.74 -9.23
N LYS A 123 -8.82 3.69 -9.01
CA LYS A 123 -9.32 2.32 -8.92
C LYS A 123 -9.68 1.86 -7.52
N ALA A 124 -9.32 2.64 -6.51
CA ALA A 124 -9.49 2.25 -5.11
C ALA A 124 -9.71 3.47 -4.22
N PRO A 125 -10.29 3.28 -3.02
CA PRO A 125 -10.46 4.35 -2.05
C PRO A 125 -9.13 4.95 -1.61
N ILE A 126 -9.16 6.21 -1.17
CA ILE A 126 -8.00 6.92 -0.64
C ILE A 126 -8.31 7.39 0.77
N GLY A 127 -7.48 6.96 1.74
CA GLY A 127 -7.48 7.51 3.09
C GLY A 127 -6.71 8.83 3.11
N VAL A 128 -7.31 9.87 3.68
CA VAL A 128 -6.78 11.24 3.67
C VAL A 128 -6.73 11.78 5.08
N MET A 129 -5.66 12.46 5.44
CA MET A 129 -5.57 13.26 6.66
C MET A 129 -5.58 14.74 6.31
N ARG A 130 -6.45 15.49 7.01
CA ARG A 130 -6.55 16.95 6.86
C ARG A 130 -6.28 17.64 8.20
N ASP A 131 -5.59 18.77 8.14
CA ASP A 131 -5.41 19.62 9.31
C ASP A 131 -6.68 20.42 9.66
N HIS A 132 -6.63 21.19 10.75
CA HIS A 132 -7.74 22.02 11.23
C HIS A 132 -8.24 23.05 10.21
N SER A 133 -7.45 23.41 9.21
CA SER A 133 -7.84 24.32 8.13
C SER A 133 -8.50 23.59 6.94
N GLY A 134 -8.56 22.26 6.97
CA GLY A 134 -9.03 21.43 5.88
C GLY A 134 -7.97 21.09 4.83
N LYS A 135 -6.73 21.53 4.99
CA LYS A 135 -5.63 21.23 4.07
C LYS A 135 -5.22 19.76 4.18
N MET A 136 -5.08 19.09 3.05
CA MET A 136 -4.54 17.72 3.00
C MET A 136 -3.06 17.72 3.41
N ILE A 137 -2.73 16.89 4.41
CA ILE A 137 -1.37 16.77 4.96
C ILE A 137 -0.76 15.38 4.76
N ALA A 138 -1.59 14.35 4.55
CA ALA A 138 -1.15 13.00 4.22
C ALA A 138 -2.26 12.25 3.49
N PHE A 139 -1.88 11.21 2.75
CA PHE A 139 -2.82 10.27 2.15
C PHE A 139 -2.22 8.87 1.99
N CYS A 140 -3.08 7.88 1.84
CA CYS A 140 -2.71 6.52 1.44
C CYS A 140 -3.75 5.93 0.48
N SER A 141 -3.31 5.12 -0.48
CA SER A 141 -4.22 4.34 -1.32
C SER A 141 -4.55 3.00 -0.68
N LEU A 142 -5.83 2.62 -0.68
CA LEU A 142 -6.35 1.42 -0.02
C LEU A 142 -6.73 0.38 -1.09
N MET A 143 -5.81 -0.54 -1.39
CA MET A 143 -6.00 -1.51 -2.47
C MET A 143 -6.69 -2.78 -1.96
N PRO A 144 -7.90 -3.10 -2.44
CA PRO A 144 -8.59 -4.33 -2.06
C PRO A 144 -7.88 -5.54 -2.66
N THR A 145 -7.83 -6.64 -1.90
CA THR A 145 -7.24 -7.90 -2.37
C THR A 145 -8.21 -8.80 -3.13
N TYR A 146 -9.50 -8.47 -3.14
CA TYR A 146 -10.62 -9.19 -3.80
C TYR A 146 -10.88 -10.64 -3.34
N SER A 147 -10.00 -11.25 -2.56
CA SER A 147 -10.11 -12.67 -2.22
C SER A 147 -10.21 -12.99 -0.74
N ASN A 148 -9.77 -12.14 0.18
CA ASN A 148 -9.51 -12.54 1.57
C ASN A 148 -10.03 -11.56 2.63
N ASN A 149 -10.97 -10.69 2.34
CA ASN A 149 -11.39 -9.63 3.28
C ASN A 149 -10.19 -8.85 3.86
N ALA A 150 -9.19 -8.65 3.04
CA ALA A 150 -7.99 -7.93 3.39
C ALA A 150 -7.88 -6.67 2.52
N ILE A 151 -7.24 -5.65 3.05
CA ILE A 151 -6.90 -4.43 2.33
C ILE A 151 -5.39 -4.24 2.41
N SER A 152 -4.79 -3.81 1.32
CA SER A 152 -3.37 -3.47 1.28
C SER A 152 -3.22 -1.96 1.16
N VAL A 153 -2.24 -1.41 1.86
CA VAL A 153 -1.84 -0.02 1.70
C VAL A 153 -0.67 0.02 0.73
N ASP A 154 -0.80 0.80 -0.33
CA ASP A 154 0.22 0.85 -1.37
C ASP A 154 0.98 2.18 -1.35
N LEU A 155 0.40 3.27 -1.87
CA LEU A 155 1.02 4.58 -1.78
C LEU A 155 0.71 5.21 -0.43
N ILE A 156 1.76 5.59 0.30
CA ILE A 156 1.67 6.44 1.50
C ILE A 156 2.51 7.68 1.26
N ARG A 157 1.91 8.86 1.39
CA ARG A 157 2.56 10.16 1.20
C ARG A 157 2.11 11.13 2.29
N TRP A 158 3.01 12.00 2.71
CA TRP A 158 2.75 13.03 3.71
C TRP A 158 3.61 14.26 3.46
N LEU A 159 3.28 15.37 4.10
CA LEU A 159 4.09 16.59 4.07
C LEU A 159 5.27 16.44 5.03
N PRO A 160 6.52 16.33 4.53
CA PRO A 160 7.70 16.06 5.37
C PRO A 160 8.04 17.20 6.32
N GLU A 161 7.63 18.44 5.98
CA GLU A 161 7.87 19.62 6.80
C GLU A 161 7.09 19.65 8.12
N LEU A 162 6.08 18.77 8.27
CA LEU A 162 5.32 18.66 9.50
C LEU A 162 6.01 17.64 10.42
N ASP A 163 6.43 18.07 11.60
CA ASP A 163 7.01 17.19 12.63
C ASP A 163 5.91 16.42 13.37
N LEU A 164 5.21 15.58 12.60
CA LEU A 164 4.10 14.75 13.06
C LEU A 164 4.28 13.29 12.59
N PRO A 165 3.86 12.30 13.40
CA PRO A 165 3.91 10.89 13.02
C PRO A 165 2.76 10.53 12.04
N LEU A 166 2.73 11.19 10.87
CA LEU A 166 1.62 11.10 9.91
C LEU A 166 1.45 9.70 9.33
N MET A 167 2.54 8.96 9.10
CA MET A 167 2.48 7.57 8.65
C MET A 167 1.80 6.68 9.71
N ASP A 168 2.21 6.79 10.98
CA ASP A 168 1.56 6.05 12.06
C ASP A 168 0.09 6.45 12.20
N GLY A 169 -0.22 7.72 12.02
CA GLY A 169 -1.57 8.25 12.04
C GLY A 169 -2.45 7.64 10.97
N LEU A 170 -1.98 7.57 9.73
CA LEU A 170 -2.71 6.90 8.64
C LEU A 170 -3.03 5.45 9.00
N TYR A 171 -2.04 4.67 9.45
CA TYR A 171 -2.26 3.27 9.82
C TYR A 171 -3.19 3.07 11.03
N LEU A 172 -3.21 4.01 11.97
CA LEU A 172 -4.04 3.89 13.17
C LEU A 172 -5.52 4.27 12.93
N HIS A 173 -5.81 5.04 11.88
CA HIS A 173 -7.17 5.48 11.56
C HIS A 173 -7.85 4.60 10.48
N MET A 174 -7.07 3.82 9.71
CA MET A 174 -7.59 2.80 8.79
C MET A 174 -8.19 1.62 9.53
#